data_117242420491710c090e25155531130e
#
_entry.id   117242420491710c090e25155531130e
#
_cell.length_a   1.000
_cell.length_b   1.000
_cell.length_c   1.000
_cell.angle_alpha   90.00
_cell.angle_beta   90.00
_cell.angle_gamma   90.00
#
_symmetry.space_group_name_H-M   'P 1'
#
loop_
_entity.id
_entity.type
_entity.pdbx_description
1 polymer ?
#
loop_
_entity_poly.entity_id
_entity_poly.type
_entity_poly.pdbx_seq_one_letter_code
_entity_poly.pdbx_strand_id
1 'polypeptide(L)'
;HGIDSGSGEGAPLILLHQTPRSVDEFREVLPILARRRRTIAIDNPGYGSSDPVAGQPTVADYARAVVDVLDAMRIQRAIFVGHHTGAIVSIELAAAFPERVDRVILSGPVCTDAAGRDELANVFKQWRVRDDGSHLQEKWDRFFHWIPDPALVQRLVLDLWRAGESSEQGHFASALYRMEDRLELVKCPALLIYLQRDPFADPVRARPIREAFKPATEVFLDAGVFVANERPELFAQAVLDYVR
;
A
#
# COMPACT_ATOMS: atom_id res chain seq x y z
N HIS A 1 -0.73 -14.06 -5.88
CA HIS A 1 0.44 -14.50 -5.10
C HIS A 1 0.48 -13.80 -3.74
N GLY A 2 1.08 -14.45 -2.74
CA GLY A 2 1.27 -13.86 -1.41
C GLY A 2 2.18 -14.72 -0.52
N ILE A 3 2.53 -14.17 0.63
CA ILE A 3 3.34 -14.85 1.66
C ILE A 3 2.52 -14.89 2.95
N ASP A 4 2.17 -16.08 3.41
CA ASP A 4 1.47 -16.32 4.68
C ASP A 4 2.48 -16.80 5.74
N SER A 5 2.56 -16.13 6.86
CA SER A 5 3.56 -16.39 7.90
C SER A 5 3.01 -16.14 9.29
N GLY A 6 3.57 -16.88 10.24
CA GLY A 6 3.19 -16.79 11.64
C GLY A 6 1.89 -17.51 11.97
N SER A 7 1.60 -17.51 13.25
CA SER A 7 0.38 -18.06 13.83
C SER A 7 0.03 -17.20 15.04
N GLY A 8 -1.23 -17.08 15.36
CA GLY A 8 -1.67 -16.29 16.51
C GLY A 8 -3.18 -16.17 16.52
N GLU A 9 -3.71 -15.81 17.66
CA GLU A 9 -5.13 -15.59 17.85
C GLU A 9 -5.55 -14.23 17.31
N GLY A 10 -6.82 -14.12 16.93
CA GLY A 10 -7.45 -12.89 16.44
C GLY A 10 -7.34 -12.71 14.92
N ALA A 11 -7.83 -11.58 14.45
CA ALA A 11 -7.86 -11.25 13.03
C ALA A 11 -6.43 -11.13 12.47
N PRO A 12 -6.10 -11.80 11.34
CA PRO A 12 -4.78 -11.71 10.75
C PRO A 12 -4.47 -10.32 10.21
N LEU A 13 -3.18 -10.00 10.06
CA LEU A 13 -2.72 -8.81 9.36
C LEU A 13 -2.60 -9.12 7.87
N ILE A 14 -3.18 -8.28 7.04
CA ILE A 14 -3.03 -8.30 5.59
C ILE A 14 -2.21 -7.09 5.17
N LEU A 15 -1.02 -7.33 4.59
CA LEU A 15 -0.11 -6.28 4.16
C LEU A 15 -0.30 -6.01 2.67
N LEU A 16 -0.59 -4.75 2.34
CA LEU A 16 -0.86 -4.28 0.98
C LEU A 16 0.19 -3.24 0.59
N HIS A 17 1.01 -3.58 -0.40
CA HIS A 17 2.16 -2.80 -0.85
C HIS A 17 1.78 -1.55 -1.65
N GLN A 18 2.72 -0.61 -1.77
CA GLN A 18 2.62 0.54 -2.66
C GLN A 18 2.94 0.16 -4.12
N THR A 19 2.56 1.00 -5.05
CA THR A 19 2.95 0.91 -6.46
C THR A 19 4.35 1.53 -6.67
N PRO A 20 5.26 0.90 -7.42
CA PRO A 20 5.14 -0.37 -8.16
C PRO A 20 5.79 -1.56 -7.43
N ARG A 21 5.67 -1.63 -6.12
CA ARG A 21 6.29 -2.67 -5.29
C ARG A 21 5.55 -4.01 -5.39
N SER A 22 6.01 -4.95 -4.59
CA SER A 22 5.46 -6.29 -4.38
C SER A 22 5.50 -6.65 -2.89
N VAL A 23 5.18 -7.88 -2.53
CA VAL A 23 5.38 -8.40 -1.16
C VAL A 23 6.82 -8.22 -0.65
N ASP A 24 7.79 -8.02 -1.55
CA ASP A 24 9.17 -7.71 -1.20
C ASP A 24 9.32 -6.41 -0.39
N GLU A 25 8.38 -5.50 -0.48
CA GLU A 25 8.30 -4.32 0.37
C GLU A 25 8.30 -4.68 1.86
N PHE A 26 7.65 -5.79 2.20
CA PHE A 26 7.50 -6.21 3.60
C PHE A 26 8.49 -7.30 4.03
N ARG A 27 9.53 -7.56 3.26
CA ARG A 27 10.52 -8.62 3.53
C ARG A 27 11.09 -8.55 4.93
N GLU A 28 11.44 -7.36 5.40
CA GLU A 28 12.03 -7.13 6.72
C GLU A 28 10.97 -7.06 7.83
N VAL A 29 9.80 -6.54 7.53
CA VAL A 29 8.69 -6.31 8.49
C VAL A 29 7.91 -7.59 8.78
N LEU A 30 7.64 -8.39 7.76
CA LEU A 30 6.79 -9.58 7.86
C LEU A 30 7.26 -10.55 8.95
N PRO A 31 8.55 -10.94 9.05
CA PRO A 31 9.00 -11.83 10.12
C PRO A 31 8.88 -11.23 11.51
N ILE A 32 8.90 -9.90 11.66
CA ILE A 32 8.72 -9.24 12.95
C ILE A 32 7.25 -9.34 13.39
N LEU A 33 6.32 -9.01 12.50
CA LEU A 33 4.89 -9.10 12.76
C LEU A 33 4.43 -10.54 12.98
N ALA A 34 4.94 -11.48 12.17
CA ALA A 34 4.60 -12.90 12.21
C ALA A 34 4.93 -13.59 13.53
N ARG A 35 5.86 -13.05 14.33
CA ARG A 35 6.13 -13.55 15.69
C ARG A 35 4.99 -13.33 16.67
N ARG A 36 4.08 -12.42 16.37
CA ARG A 36 3.00 -11.99 17.27
C ARG A 36 1.62 -12.29 16.72
N ARG A 37 1.45 -12.31 15.38
CA ARG A 37 0.16 -12.46 14.73
C ARG A 37 0.33 -13.08 13.35
N ARG A 38 -0.63 -13.91 12.91
CA ARG A 38 -0.64 -14.36 11.52
C ARG A 38 -0.64 -13.15 10.59
N THR A 39 0.32 -13.11 9.68
CA THR A 39 0.57 -11.97 8.79
C THR A 39 0.69 -12.46 7.35
N ILE A 40 -0.08 -11.88 6.47
CA ILE A 40 -0.18 -12.26 5.06
C ILE A 40 0.14 -11.03 4.21
N ALA A 41 1.22 -11.08 3.44
CA ALA A 41 1.52 -10.07 2.44
C ALA A 41 0.98 -10.53 1.08
N ILE A 42 0.30 -9.65 0.35
CA ILE A 42 -0.35 -9.97 -0.94
C ILE A 42 0.26 -9.10 -2.03
N ASP A 43 0.64 -9.71 -3.16
CA ASP A 43 0.92 -8.99 -4.39
C ASP A 43 -0.40 -8.57 -5.04
N ASN A 44 -0.61 -7.27 -5.22
CA ASN A 44 -1.74 -6.78 -5.99
C ASN A 44 -1.68 -7.32 -7.43
N PRO A 45 -2.83 -7.50 -8.11
CA PRO A 45 -2.86 -7.93 -9.51
C PRO A 45 -1.94 -7.09 -10.40
N GLY A 46 -1.10 -7.77 -11.20
CA GLY A 46 -0.10 -7.14 -12.07
C GLY A 46 1.24 -6.78 -11.40
N TYR A 47 1.40 -7.11 -10.11
CA TYR A 47 2.65 -6.87 -9.37
C TYR A 47 3.23 -8.16 -8.82
N GLY A 48 4.57 -8.13 -8.59
CA GLY A 48 5.29 -9.26 -8.03
C GLY A 48 5.12 -10.54 -8.85
N SER A 49 4.43 -11.52 -8.29
CA SER A 49 4.12 -12.81 -8.92
C SER A 49 2.61 -13.03 -9.13
N SER A 50 1.81 -11.97 -8.98
CA SER A 50 0.37 -12.00 -9.30
C SER A 50 0.13 -11.66 -10.76
N ASP A 51 -0.78 -12.42 -11.40
CA ASP A 51 -1.19 -12.16 -12.78
C ASP A 51 -1.86 -10.79 -12.91
N PRO A 52 -1.70 -10.09 -14.03
CA PRO A 52 -2.40 -8.84 -14.29
C PRO A 52 -3.89 -9.08 -14.56
N VAL A 53 -4.72 -8.09 -14.23
CA VAL A 53 -6.10 -8.05 -14.71
C VAL A 53 -6.16 -7.47 -16.12
N ALA A 54 -7.23 -7.79 -16.86
CA ALA A 54 -7.42 -7.22 -18.19
C ALA A 54 -7.72 -5.72 -18.12
N GLY A 55 -7.05 -4.94 -18.96
CA GLY A 55 -7.26 -3.49 -19.06
C GLY A 55 -6.63 -2.69 -17.91
N GLN A 56 -7.17 -1.51 -17.64
CA GLN A 56 -6.74 -0.65 -16.54
C GLN A 56 -7.53 -0.98 -15.27
N PRO A 57 -6.91 -1.56 -14.24
CA PRO A 57 -7.59 -1.85 -12.97
C PRO A 57 -7.98 -0.56 -12.25
N THR A 58 -9.06 -0.64 -11.49
CA THR A 58 -9.49 0.36 -10.52
C THR A 58 -9.06 -0.02 -9.10
N VAL A 59 -9.16 0.91 -8.16
CA VAL A 59 -8.96 0.60 -6.73
C VAL A 59 -9.96 -0.45 -6.23
N ALA A 60 -11.18 -0.45 -6.78
CA ALA A 60 -12.21 -1.45 -6.46
C ALA A 60 -11.83 -2.85 -6.96
N ASP A 61 -11.16 -2.96 -8.10
CA ASP A 61 -10.67 -4.26 -8.60
C ASP A 61 -9.56 -4.81 -7.69
N TYR A 62 -8.64 -3.97 -7.23
CA TYR A 62 -7.64 -4.38 -6.24
C TYR A 62 -8.28 -4.83 -4.92
N ALA A 63 -9.26 -4.06 -4.40
CA ALA A 63 -9.98 -4.43 -3.19
C ALA A 63 -10.73 -5.76 -3.35
N ARG A 64 -11.38 -6.00 -4.49
CA ARG A 64 -12.04 -7.27 -4.80
C ARG A 64 -11.06 -8.42 -4.82
N ALA A 65 -9.91 -8.29 -5.48
CA ALA A 65 -8.88 -9.32 -5.51
C ALA A 65 -8.38 -9.71 -4.10
N VAL A 66 -8.25 -8.73 -3.20
CA VAL A 66 -7.92 -9.00 -1.80
C VAL A 66 -9.03 -9.81 -1.11
N VAL A 67 -10.31 -9.47 -1.33
CA VAL A 67 -11.44 -10.23 -0.78
C VAL A 67 -11.46 -11.67 -1.30
N ASP A 68 -11.19 -11.87 -2.59
CA ASP A 68 -11.11 -13.20 -3.20
C ASP A 68 -10.01 -14.06 -2.56
N VAL A 69 -8.86 -13.45 -2.21
CA VAL A 69 -7.80 -14.13 -1.44
C VAL A 69 -8.29 -14.50 -0.04
N LEU A 70 -8.98 -13.58 0.67
CA LEU A 70 -9.54 -13.89 1.98
C LEU A 70 -10.53 -15.06 1.93
N ASP A 71 -11.39 -15.10 0.89
CA ASP A 71 -12.37 -16.16 0.69
C ASP A 71 -11.69 -17.50 0.44
N ALA A 72 -10.70 -17.55 -0.45
CA ALA A 72 -9.89 -18.74 -0.73
C ALA A 72 -9.18 -19.26 0.53
N MET A 73 -8.73 -18.37 1.41
CA MET A 73 -8.07 -18.68 2.69
C MET A 73 -9.05 -18.89 3.85
N ARG A 74 -10.38 -18.77 3.61
CA ARG A 74 -11.44 -18.84 4.63
C ARG A 74 -11.26 -17.87 5.79
N ILE A 75 -10.72 -16.67 5.49
CA ILE A 75 -10.56 -15.58 6.45
C ILE A 75 -11.79 -14.70 6.39
N GLN A 76 -12.59 -14.69 7.45
CA GLN A 76 -13.83 -13.93 7.51
C GLN A 76 -13.56 -12.43 7.69
N ARG A 77 -12.59 -12.08 8.49
CA ARG A 77 -12.29 -10.70 8.86
C ARG A 77 -10.80 -10.51 9.12
N ALA A 78 -10.24 -9.36 8.73
CA ALA A 78 -8.82 -9.08 8.84
C ALA A 78 -8.53 -7.63 9.24
N ILE A 79 -7.29 -7.37 9.65
CA ILE A 79 -6.71 -6.04 9.84
C ILE A 79 -5.87 -5.74 8.62
N PHE A 80 -6.16 -4.64 7.92
CA PHE A 80 -5.41 -4.26 6.73
C PHE A 80 -4.35 -3.23 7.05
N VAL A 81 -3.11 -3.51 6.64
CA VAL A 81 -1.95 -2.63 6.76
C VAL A 81 -1.54 -2.24 5.34
N GLY A 82 -1.96 -1.07 4.91
CA GLY A 82 -1.68 -0.59 3.56
C GLY A 82 -0.67 0.55 3.57
N HIS A 83 0.23 0.53 2.59
CA HIS A 83 1.18 1.61 2.37
C HIS A 83 0.90 2.31 1.02
N HIS A 84 0.79 3.64 1.00
CA HIS A 84 0.46 4.45 -0.18
C HIS A 84 -0.74 3.88 -0.97
N THR A 85 -0.53 3.31 -2.16
CA THR A 85 -1.58 2.64 -2.95
C THR A 85 -2.31 1.58 -2.12
N GLY A 86 -1.56 0.79 -1.34
CA GLY A 86 -2.15 -0.19 -0.42
C GLY A 86 -3.04 0.44 0.65
N ALA A 87 -2.72 1.68 1.11
CA ALA A 87 -3.58 2.43 2.03
C ALA A 87 -4.90 2.83 1.34
N ILE A 88 -4.84 3.26 0.08
CA ILE A 88 -6.05 3.59 -0.71
C ILE A 88 -6.92 2.34 -0.93
N VAL A 89 -6.32 1.20 -1.24
CA VAL A 89 -7.03 -0.09 -1.34
C VAL A 89 -7.66 -0.47 0.01
N SER A 90 -6.98 -0.22 1.13
CA SER A 90 -7.52 -0.48 2.48
C SER A 90 -8.74 0.41 2.81
N ILE A 91 -8.75 1.66 2.33
CA ILE A 91 -9.91 2.55 2.44
C ILE A 91 -11.09 1.99 1.64
N GLU A 92 -10.85 1.54 0.40
CA GLU A 92 -11.91 0.93 -0.42
C GLU A 92 -12.44 -0.36 0.21
N LEU A 93 -11.58 -1.21 0.77
CA LEU A 93 -12.00 -2.40 1.52
C LEU A 93 -12.92 -2.03 2.68
N ALA A 94 -12.56 -1.00 3.46
CA ALA A 94 -13.38 -0.53 4.58
C ALA A 94 -14.72 0.07 4.15
N ALA A 95 -14.79 0.67 2.96
CA ALA A 95 -15.99 1.27 2.41
C ALA A 95 -16.91 0.25 1.73
N ALA A 96 -16.33 -0.68 0.93
CA ALA A 96 -17.10 -1.62 0.10
C ALA A 96 -17.41 -2.95 0.82
N PHE A 97 -16.56 -3.36 1.77
CA PHE A 97 -16.64 -4.65 2.48
C PHE A 97 -16.47 -4.47 4.00
N PRO A 98 -17.26 -3.61 4.66
CA PRO A 98 -17.05 -3.28 6.07
C PRO A 98 -17.10 -4.50 7.02
N GLU A 99 -17.84 -5.55 6.64
CA GLU A 99 -17.93 -6.80 7.40
C GLU A 99 -16.62 -7.60 7.38
N ARG A 100 -15.75 -7.37 6.38
CA ARG A 100 -14.46 -8.05 6.22
C ARG A 100 -13.32 -7.33 6.93
N VAL A 101 -13.54 -6.09 7.40
CA VAL A 101 -12.52 -5.21 7.96
C VAL A 101 -12.69 -5.05 9.46
N ASP A 102 -11.68 -5.47 10.24
CA ASP A 102 -11.62 -5.22 11.69
C ASP A 102 -11.18 -3.77 11.95
N ARG A 103 -10.06 -3.39 11.39
CA ARG A 103 -9.49 -2.05 11.41
C ARG A 103 -8.51 -1.87 10.26
N VAL A 104 -8.12 -0.64 10.00
CA VAL A 104 -7.11 -0.33 8.99
C VAL A 104 -5.92 0.40 9.60
N ILE A 105 -4.73 0.16 9.04
CA ILE A 105 -3.49 0.86 9.33
C ILE A 105 -3.02 1.46 8.02
N LEU A 106 -3.06 2.77 7.92
CA LEU A 106 -2.82 3.54 6.70
C LEU A 106 -1.46 4.22 6.82
N SER A 107 -0.44 3.66 6.17
CA SER A 107 0.92 4.21 6.14
C SER A 107 1.10 5.10 4.91
N GLY A 108 1.58 6.32 5.10
CA GLY A 108 1.69 7.31 4.05
C GLY A 108 0.33 7.59 3.38
N PRO A 109 -0.74 7.91 4.14
CA PRO A 109 -2.07 8.06 3.55
C PRO A 109 -2.11 9.27 2.62
N VAL A 110 -2.39 9.04 1.35
CA VAL A 110 -2.55 10.08 0.32
C VAL A 110 -4.03 10.30 0.06
N CYS A 111 -4.49 11.52 0.25
CA CYS A 111 -5.84 11.94 -0.09
C CYS A 111 -5.79 12.87 -1.31
N THR A 112 -6.55 12.52 -2.35
CA THR A 112 -6.68 13.35 -3.54
C THR A 112 -8.12 13.82 -3.70
N ASP A 113 -8.29 15.14 -3.72
CA ASP A 113 -9.52 15.79 -4.16
C ASP A 113 -9.62 15.85 -5.70
N ALA A 114 -10.67 16.47 -6.22
CA ALA A 114 -10.88 16.57 -7.68
C ALA A 114 -9.70 17.27 -8.38
N ALA A 115 -9.19 18.37 -7.81
CA ALA A 115 -8.05 19.11 -8.37
C ALA A 115 -6.77 18.28 -8.35
N GLY A 116 -6.51 17.56 -7.24
CA GLY A 116 -5.35 16.68 -7.12
C GLY A 116 -5.43 15.49 -8.09
N ARG A 117 -6.61 14.98 -8.42
CA ARG A 117 -6.77 13.93 -9.44
C ARG A 117 -6.36 14.40 -10.83
N ASP A 118 -6.79 15.59 -11.23
CA ASP A 118 -6.42 16.18 -12.52
C ASP A 118 -4.90 16.41 -12.61
N GLU A 119 -4.28 16.87 -11.55
CA GLU A 119 -2.83 17.02 -11.45
C GLU A 119 -2.11 15.69 -11.60
N LEU A 120 -2.49 14.68 -10.84
CA LEU A 120 -1.87 13.35 -10.85
C LEU A 120 -2.05 12.63 -12.18
N ALA A 121 -3.19 12.77 -12.84
CA ALA A 121 -3.44 12.18 -14.17
C ALA A 121 -2.43 12.69 -15.22
N ASN A 122 -1.89 13.90 -15.05
CA ASN A 122 -0.87 14.48 -15.92
C ASN A 122 0.57 14.11 -15.52
N VAL A 123 0.80 13.72 -14.26
CA VAL A 123 2.13 13.38 -13.72
C VAL A 123 2.53 11.94 -14.06
N PHE A 124 1.59 11.00 -13.94
CA PHE A 124 1.88 9.60 -14.20
C PHE A 124 1.92 9.31 -15.69
N LYS A 125 3.06 8.84 -16.15
CA LYS A 125 3.27 8.44 -17.55
C LYS A 125 3.37 6.92 -17.60
N GLN A 126 2.72 6.36 -18.63
CA GLN A 126 2.82 4.95 -18.92
C GLN A 126 4.28 4.54 -19.07
N TRP A 127 4.65 3.44 -18.42
CA TRP A 127 5.95 2.82 -18.61
C TRP A 127 6.17 2.46 -20.08
N ARG A 128 7.32 2.84 -20.62
CA ARG A 128 7.72 2.47 -21.99
C ARG A 128 9.13 1.93 -21.96
N VAL A 129 9.30 0.73 -22.49
CA VAL A 129 10.63 0.16 -22.74
C VAL A 129 11.29 0.98 -23.86
N ARG A 130 12.58 1.32 -23.68
CA ARG A 130 13.40 2.02 -24.69
C ARG A 130 14.51 1.09 -25.12
N ASP A 131 14.87 1.12 -26.41
CA ASP A 131 15.86 0.22 -27.01
C ASP A 131 17.25 0.36 -26.38
N ASP A 132 17.59 1.54 -25.90
CA ASP A 132 18.88 1.86 -25.27
C ASP A 132 18.94 1.52 -23.76
N GLY A 133 17.87 1.02 -23.17
CA GLY A 133 17.78 0.70 -21.74
C GLY A 133 17.72 1.92 -20.80
N SER A 134 17.72 3.16 -21.34
CA SER A 134 17.76 4.39 -20.53
C SER A 134 16.58 4.53 -19.56
N HIS A 135 15.44 3.87 -19.83
CA HIS A 135 14.29 3.81 -18.92
C HIS A 135 14.63 3.14 -17.57
N LEU A 136 15.57 2.18 -17.55
CA LEU A 136 16.00 1.52 -16.31
C LEU A 136 16.90 2.45 -15.49
N GLN A 137 17.84 3.14 -16.17
CA GLN A 137 18.70 4.10 -15.51
C GLN A 137 17.91 5.27 -14.90
N GLU A 138 16.92 5.78 -15.61
CA GLU A 138 16.02 6.84 -15.10
C GLU A 138 15.33 6.43 -13.80
N LYS A 139 14.85 5.18 -13.72
CA LYS A 139 14.20 4.67 -12.50
C LYS A 139 15.20 4.39 -11.38
N TRP A 140 16.37 3.89 -11.72
CA TRP A 140 17.47 3.75 -10.76
C TRP A 140 17.82 5.07 -10.11
N ASP A 141 18.09 6.10 -10.91
CA ASP A 141 18.47 7.43 -10.43
C ASP A 141 17.37 8.06 -9.56
N ARG A 142 16.10 7.90 -9.96
CA ARG A 142 14.96 8.36 -9.21
C ARG A 142 14.86 7.71 -7.84
N PHE A 143 14.98 6.38 -7.74
CA PHE A 143 14.92 5.68 -6.47
C PHE A 143 16.15 5.99 -5.61
N PHE A 144 17.33 6.05 -6.21
CA PHE A 144 18.56 6.37 -5.50
C PHE A 144 18.57 7.77 -4.90
N HIS A 145 17.87 8.72 -5.53
CA HIS A 145 17.67 10.06 -4.97
C HIS A 145 16.89 10.02 -3.63
N TRP A 146 15.91 9.12 -3.51
CA TRP A 146 15.11 9.01 -2.29
C TRP A 146 15.77 8.14 -1.22
N ILE A 147 16.47 7.10 -1.63
CA ILE A 147 17.16 6.21 -0.72
C ILE A 147 18.51 5.78 -1.34
N PRO A 148 19.63 6.38 -0.86
CA PRO A 148 20.96 6.10 -1.42
C PRO A 148 21.54 4.77 -0.90
N ASP A 149 20.78 3.69 -1.07
CA ASP A 149 21.15 2.31 -0.80
C ASP A 149 21.05 1.49 -2.08
N PRO A 150 22.19 1.17 -2.75
CA PRO A 150 22.17 0.45 -4.01
C PRO A 150 21.49 -0.92 -3.94
N ALA A 151 21.60 -1.63 -2.82
CA ALA A 151 20.99 -2.95 -2.65
C ALA A 151 19.46 -2.85 -2.60
N LEU A 152 18.94 -1.85 -1.91
CA LEU A 152 17.50 -1.61 -1.89
C LEU A 152 17.00 -1.07 -3.22
N VAL A 153 17.72 -0.13 -3.84
CA VAL A 153 17.36 0.40 -5.18
C VAL A 153 17.28 -0.71 -6.21
N GLN A 154 18.21 -1.67 -6.18
CA GLN A 154 18.14 -2.84 -7.06
C GLN A 154 16.83 -3.61 -6.88
N ARG A 155 16.37 -3.82 -5.65
CA ARG A 155 15.10 -4.50 -5.36
C ARG A 155 13.90 -3.70 -5.90
N LEU A 156 13.90 -2.38 -5.71
CA LEU A 156 12.87 -1.48 -6.24
C LEU A 156 12.76 -1.54 -7.76
N VAL A 157 13.90 -1.51 -8.44
CA VAL A 157 13.96 -1.61 -9.91
C VAL A 157 13.52 -2.99 -10.39
N LEU A 158 13.86 -4.07 -9.67
CA LEU A 158 13.40 -5.42 -9.99
C LEU A 158 11.88 -5.57 -9.85
N ASP A 159 11.27 -5.01 -8.80
CA ASP A 159 9.82 -5.02 -8.62
C ASP A 159 9.12 -4.30 -9.78
N LEU A 160 9.61 -3.10 -10.11
CA LEU A 160 9.10 -2.31 -11.22
C LEU A 160 9.25 -3.05 -12.56
N TRP A 161 10.38 -3.70 -12.77
CA TRP A 161 10.65 -4.44 -14.01
C TRP A 161 9.75 -5.67 -14.16
N ARG A 162 9.51 -6.38 -13.05
CA ARG A 162 8.56 -7.51 -13.04
C ARG A 162 7.14 -7.08 -13.38
N ALA A 163 6.70 -5.93 -12.84
CA ALA A 163 5.39 -5.37 -13.15
C ALA A 163 5.27 -4.94 -14.63
N GLY A 164 6.39 -4.55 -15.28
CA GLY A 164 6.41 -4.19 -16.70
C GLY A 164 5.36 -3.14 -17.04
N GLU A 165 4.47 -3.46 -17.98
CA GLU A 165 3.38 -2.56 -18.41
C GLU A 165 2.39 -2.24 -17.28
N SER A 166 2.26 -3.10 -16.28
CA SER A 166 1.41 -2.88 -15.11
C SER A 166 2.02 -1.91 -14.09
N SER A 167 3.30 -1.56 -14.22
CA SER A 167 4.05 -0.83 -13.18
C SER A 167 3.40 0.49 -12.72
N GLU A 168 2.72 1.20 -13.60
CA GLU A 168 2.05 2.47 -13.29
C GLU A 168 0.52 2.34 -13.09
N GLN A 169 -0.06 1.16 -13.29
CA GLN A 169 -1.52 0.96 -13.22
C GLN A 169 -2.10 1.32 -11.85
N GLY A 170 -1.40 1.00 -10.76
CA GLY A 170 -1.84 1.34 -9.41
C GLY A 170 -1.81 2.85 -9.15
N HIS A 171 -0.86 3.59 -9.73
CA HIS A 171 -0.85 5.05 -9.68
C HIS A 171 -2.04 5.64 -10.43
N PHE A 172 -2.35 5.14 -11.64
CA PHE A 172 -3.53 5.58 -12.38
C PHE A 172 -4.82 5.23 -11.65
N ALA A 173 -4.94 4.03 -11.09
CA ALA A 173 -6.10 3.65 -10.29
C ALA A 173 -6.29 4.60 -9.10
N SER A 174 -5.20 4.94 -8.39
CA SER A 174 -5.22 5.86 -7.25
C SER A 174 -5.57 7.29 -7.68
N ALA A 175 -5.03 7.76 -8.81
CA ALA A 175 -5.28 9.10 -9.34
C ALA A 175 -6.74 9.29 -9.79
N LEU A 176 -7.39 8.21 -10.24
CA LEU A 176 -8.81 8.26 -10.69
C LEU A 176 -9.79 7.93 -9.55
N TYR A 177 -9.31 7.52 -8.38
CA TYR A 177 -10.16 7.11 -7.28
C TYR A 177 -10.85 8.29 -6.61
N ARG A 178 -12.18 8.25 -6.58
CA ARG A 178 -13.02 9.26 -5.95
C ARG A 178 -13.19 8.95 -4.46
N MET A 179 -12.13 9.19 -3.70
CA MET A 179 -12.06 8.86 -2.27
C MET A 179 -13.16 9.57 -1.48
N GLU A 180 -13.51 10.81 -1.83
CA GLU A 180 -14.57 11.60 -1.20
C GLU A 180 -15.93 10.88 -1.19
N ASP A 181 -16.24 10.11 -2.25
CA ASP A 181 -17.50 9.36 -2.34
C ASP A 181 -17.48 8.08 -1.48
N ARG A 182 -16.33 7.70 -0.96
CA ARG A 182 -16.10 6.44 -0.23
C ARG A 182 -15.90 6.64 1.28
N LEU A 183 -15.33 7.76 1.68
CA LEU A 183 -14.99 8.02 3.09
C LEU A 183 -16.22 8.03 4.02
N GLU A 184 -17.39 8.41 3.53
CA GLU A 184 -18.64 8.39 4.33
C GLU A 184 -19.12 6.98 4.66
N LEU A 185 -18.65 5.96 3.93
CA LEU A 185 -19.06 4.56 4.10
C LEU A 185 -18.20 3.81 5.12
N VAL A 186 -17.04 4.34 5.51
CA VAL A 186 -16.12 3.66 6.42
C VAL A 186 -16.68 3.64 7.85
N LYS A 187 -16.55 2.48 8.55
CA LYS A 187 -17.12 2.27 9.89
C LYS A 187 -16.14 1.67 10.89
N CYS A 188 -14.93 1.38 10.46
CA CYS A 188 -13.90 0.76 11.32
C CYS A 188 -12.95 1.81 11.91
N PRO A 189 -12.23 1.48 13.00
CA PRO A 189 -11.15 2.32 13.50
C PRO A 189 -9.94 2.30 12.58
N ALA A 190 -9.13 3.38 12.63
CA ALA A 190 -7.91 3.50 11.85
C ALA A 190 -6.70 3.96 12.67
N LEU A 191 -5.51 3.48 12.29
CA LEU A 191 -4.24 4.11 12.59
C LEU A 191 -3.71 4.77 11.31
N LEU A 192 -3.38 6.06 11.38
CA LEU A 192 -2.69 6.77 10.32
C LEU A 192 -1.21 6.92 10.71
N ILE A 193 -0.32 6.38 9.89
CA ILE A 193 1.13 6.48 10.07
C ILE A 193 1.66 7.52 9.08
N TYR A 194 2.08 8.66 9.59
CA TYR A 194 2.73 9.70 8.79
C TYR A 194 4.24 9.55 8.84
N LEU A 195 4.87 9.67 7.69
CA LEU A 195 6.30 9.51 7.51
C LEU A 195 6.89 10.91 7.29
N GLN A 196 7.73 11.38 8.22
CA GLN A 196 8.19 12.76 8.27
C GLN A 196 9.02 13.19 7.04
N ARG A 197 9.62 12.23 6.32
CA ARG A 197 10.42 12.46 5.11
C ARG A 197 9.74 11.97 3.84
N ASP A 198 8.44 11.69 3.89
CA ASP A 198 7.64 11.30 2.74
C ASP A 198 7.06 12.56 2.06
N PRO A 199 7.47 12.86 0.83
CA PRO A 199 7.00 14.07 0.15
C PRO A 199 5.57 13.94 -0.40
N PHE A 200 4.96 12.75 -0.36
CA PHE A 200 3.66 12.47 -0.97
C PHE A 200 2.52 12.47 0.05
N ALA A 201 2.81 12.17 1.32
CA ALA A 201 1.81 12.03 2.37
C ALA A 201 1.83 13.26 3.31
N ASP A 202 0.93 14.20 3.05
CA ASP A 202 0.76 15.41 3.86
C ASP A 202 -0.39 15.21 4.86
N PRO A 203 -0.13 15.31 6.20
CA PRO A 203 -1.16 15.23 7.23
C PRO A 203 -2.32 16.23 7.07
N VAL A 204 -2.04 17.41 6.51
CA VAL A 204 -3.06 18.44 6.27
C VAL A 204 -4.00 17.96 5.14
N ARG A 205 -3.46 17.46 4.05
CA ARG A 205 -4.24 16.91 2.93
C ARG A 205 -4.95 15.60 3.30
N ALA A 206 -4.38 14.81 4.23
CA ALA A 206 -4.99 13.57 4.72
C ALA A 206 -6.11 13.80 5.76
N ARG A 207 -6.40 15.04 6.13
CA ARG A 207 -7.46 15.40 7.09
C ARG A 207 -8.82 14.75 6.78
N PRO A 208 -9.34 14.70 5.54
CA PRO A 208 -10.60 14.03 5.24
C PRO A 208 -10.59 12.54 5.61
N ILE A 209 -9.47 11.84 5.40
CA ILE A 209 -9.30 10.44 5.81
C ILE A 209 -9.40 10.33 7.32
N ARG A 210 -8.65 11.15 8.07
CA ARG A 210 -8.67 11.13 9.53
C ARG A 210 -10.07 11.39 10.10
N GLU A 211 -10.81 12.33 9.53
CA GLU A 211 -12.15 12.69 9.99
C GLU A 211 -13.22 11.64 9.68
N ALA A 212 -13.01 10.82 8.65
CA ALA A 212 -13.91 9.74 8.27
C ALA A 212 -13.83 8.55 9.23
N PHE A 213 -12.61 8.15 9.65
CA PHE A 213 -12.43 7.01 10.54
C PHE A 213 -12.65 7.40 12.01
N LYS A 214 -13.46 6.60 12.74
CA LYS A 214 -13.79 6.87 14.15
C LYS A 214 -13.72 5.56 14.95
N PRO A 215 -12.77 5.44 15.91
CA PRO A 215 -11.70 6.40 16.19
C PRO A 215 -10.58 6.36 15.14
N ALA A 216 -9.89 7.48 14.97
CA ALA A 216 -8.63 7.58 14.24
C ALA A 216 -7.50 7.90 15.24
N THR A 217 -6.42 7.13 15.15
CA THR A 217 -5.18 7.36 15.88
C THR A 217 -4.11 7.81 14.89
N GLU A 218 -3.22 8.69 15.29
CA GLU A 218 -2.13 9.18 14.43
C GLU A 218 -0.79 8.91 15.08
N VAL A 219 0.20 8.52 14.27
CA VAL A 219 1.59 8.38 14.68
C VAL A 219 2.51 8.95 13.60
N PHE A 220 3.60 9.58 14.03
CA PHE A 220 4.60 10.18 13.15
C PHE A 220 5.92 9.43 13.31
N LEU A 221 6.44 8.89 12.21
CA LEU A 221 7.68 8.14 12.19
C LEU A 221 8.77 8.92 11.43
N ASP A 222 9.98 8.97 11.99
CA ASP A 222 11.14 9.51 11.27
C ASP A 222 11.63 8.50 10.23
N ALA A 223 10.93 8.48 9.09
CA ALA A 223 11.19 7.61 7.95
C ALA A 223 10.79 8.30 6.65
N GLY A 224 11.31 7.78 5.53
CA GLY A 224 10.90 8.14 4.17
C GLY A 224 9.85 7.19 3.60
N VAL A 225 9.63 7.31 2.29
CA VAL A 225 8.67 6.52 1.50
C VAL A 225 8.86 5.00 1.66
N PHE A 226 10.07 4.53 1.93
CA PHE A 226 10.37 3.10 2.04
C PHE A 226 10.48 2.64 3.50
N VAL A 227 9.59 3.14 4.36
CA VAL A 227 9.59 2.89 5.81
C VAL A 227 9.73 1.43 6.19
N ALA A 228 9.07 0.52 5.47
CA ALA A 228 9.10 -0.92 5.73
C ALA A 228 10.50 -1.54 5.48
N ASN A 229 11.33 -0.88 4.67
CA ASN A 229 12.71 -1.29 4.40
C ASN A 229 13.72 -0.47 5.21
N GLU A 230 13.48 0.84 5.39
CA GLU A 230 14.38 1.76 6.10
C GLU A 230 14.35 1.58 7.63
N ARG A 231 13.15 1.35 8.17
CA ARG A 231 12.87 1.32 9.60
C ARG A 231 11.90 0.18 9.97
N PRO A 232 12.21 -1.08 9.61
CA PRO A 232 11.26 -2.19 9.75
C PRO A 232 10.78 -2.42 11.19
N GLU A 233 11.69 -2.27 12.18
CA GLU A 233 11.34 -2.43 13.59
C GLU A 233 10.40 -1.32 14.07
N LEU A 234 10.67 -0.07 13.66
CA LEU A 234 9.87 1.09 14.02
C LEU A 234 8.45 0.97 13.43
N PHE A 235 8.37 0.59 12.16
CA PHE A 235 7.10 0.37 11.48
C PHE A 235 6.31 -0.78 12.11
N ALA A 236 6.96 -1.93 12.31
CA ALA A 236 6.33 -3.10 12.93
C ALA A 236 5.86 -2.80 14.36
N GLN A 237 6.63 -2.03 15.14
CA GLN A 237 6.24 -1.63 16.49
C GLN A 237 4.97 -0.79 16.49
N ALA A 238 4.87 0.21 15.59
CA ALA A 238 3.66 1.05 15.46
C ALA A 238 2.42 0.20 15.11
N VAL A 239 2.57 -0.77 14.20
CA VAL A 239 1.51 -1.72 13.85
C VAL A 239 1.11 -2.56 15.05
N LEU A 240 2.07 -3.19 15.73
CA LEU A 240 1.81 -4.09 16.87
C LEU A 240 1.20 -3.38 18.07
N ASP A 241 1.61 -2.14 18.35
CA ASP A 241 1.05 -1.35 19.46
C ASP A 241 -0.43 -1.03 19.24
N TYR A 242 -0.83 -0.81 17.99
CA TYR A 242 -2.21 -0.51 17.64
C TYR A 242 -3.14 -1.74 17.65
N VAL A 243 -2.61 -2.95 17.44
CA VAL A 243 -3.40 -4.19 17.34
C VAL A 243 -3.37 -5.06 18.58
N ARG A 244 -2.81 -4.56 19.67
CA ARG A 244 -2.79 -5.22 21.00
C ARG A 244 -4.15 -5.51 21.58
#